data_4ac8a5615628864a22be9a8f2e7bf7d9
#
_entry.id   4ac8a5615628864a22be9a8f2e7bf7d9
#
_cell.length_a   1.000
_cell.length_b   1.000
_cell.length_c   1.000
_cell.angle_alpha   90.00
_cell.angle_beta   90.00
_cell.angle_gamma   90.00
#
_symmetry.space_group_name_H-M   'P 1'
#
loop_
_entity.id
_entity.type
_entity.pdbx_description
1 polymer ?
#
loop_
_entity_poly.entity_id
_entity_poly.type
_entity_poly.pdbx_seq_one_letter_code
_entity_poly.pdbx_strand_id
1 'polypeptide(L)'
;VNADGRFNCTIEEIDACPVQIQGPKSKALMKDLCGDQVDFDNMPFYGLAEATIGGRSCVISQSGFSGEAGYEIYLRNATLYAEDMWNAVLDAGKKHNLMVIAPAHHRRIQAGILSWGQDMDQQHNPFQCNLGYQVSLSGKGEWNKKADYVGKAALEKMGADLKAGKIPYKLQLVGMELGGKPIDDYAPDFWLVSPESGGDPVGFITSPWWHPEKKTNIAMGYVPFDGTLNTNGFPKGKVGTKYKVHLPEKYSDTAGTPVDAVVVDIPFKESFNANTREVVKG
;
A
#
# COMPACT_ATOMS: atom_id res chain seq x y z
N VAL A 1 -16.55 18.51 -8.08
CA VAL A 1 -17.63 17.50 -8.00
C VAL A 1 -18.96 18.16 -7.59
N ASN A 2 -18.93 19.24 -6.81
CA ASN A 2 -20.15 19.93 -6.34
C ASN A 2 -20.22 21.40 -6.77
N ALA A 3 -19.61 21.76 -7.90
CA ALA A 3 -19.59 23.15 -8.39
C ALA A 3 -20.98 23.68 -8.74
N ASP A 4 -21.92 22.80 -9.03
CA ASP A 4 -23.31 23.09 -9.36
C ASP A 4 -24.28 22.92 -8.16
N GLY A 5 -23.79 22.67 -6.97
CA GLY A 5 -24.58 22.55 -5.75
C GLY A 5 -25.52 21.34 -5.70
N ARG A 6 -25.31 20.30 -6.53
CA ARG A 6 -26.16 19.10 -6.58
C ARG A 6 -26.23 18.31 -5.29
N PHE A 7 -25.19 18.41 -4.49
CA PHE A 7 -25.04 17.61 -3.28
C PHE A 7 -25.12 18.52 -2.04
N ASN A 8 -25.85 18.11 -1.03
CA ASN A 8 -25.82 18.74 0.29
C ASN A 8 -24.56 18.26 1.03
N CYS A 9 -23.41 18.87 0.68
CA CYS A 9 -22.12 18.54 1.28
C CYS A 9 -21.25 19.79 1.39
N THR A 10 -20.38 19.78 2.40
CA THR A 10 -19.31 20.75 2.61
C THR A 10 -17.98 20.04 2.39
N ILE A 11 -17.05 20.72 1.74
CA ILE A 11 -15.66 20.25 1.55
C ILE A 11 -14.76 21.28 2.21
N GLU A 12 -14.01 20.85 3.22
CA GLU A 12 -13.12 21.71 3.98
C GLU A 12 -11.81 20.99 4.30
N GLU A 13 -10.74 21.74 4.46
CA GLU A 13 -9.49 21.25 5.01
C GLU A 13 -9.63 21.16 6.53
N ILE A 14 -9.36 19.97 7.08
CA ILE A 14 -9.48 19.75 8.52
C ILE A 14 -8.09 19.74 9.19
N ASP A 15 -8.01 20.29 10.40
CA ASP A 15 -6.83 20.17 11.26
C ASP A 15 -6.82 18.79 11.94
N ALA A 16 -6.20 17.80 11.27
CA ALA A 16 -6.05 16.45 11.78
C ALA A 16 -4.65 15.91 11.50
N CYS A 17 -4.07 15.20 12.45
CA CYS A 17 -2.78 14.56 12.31
C CYS A 17 -2.90 13.06 12.62
N PRO A 18 -2.53 12.17 11.68
CA PRO A 18 -2.52 10.74 11.92
C PRO A 18 -1.24 10.29 12.63
N VAL A 19 -1.38 9.41 13.61
CA VAL A 19 -0.29 8.65 14.22
C VAL A 19 -0.60 7.16 14.07
N GLN A 20 0.38 6.37 13.61
CA GLN A 20 0.23 4.94 13.44
C GLN A 20 0.85 4.18 14.62
N ILE A 21 0.12 3.24 15.20
CA ILE A 21 0.60 2.27 16.18
C ILE A 21 0.53 0.90 15.52
N GLN A 22 1.68 0.34 15.19
CA GLN A 22 1.78 -0.87 14.37
C GLN A 22 2.56 -1.98 15.09
N GLY A 23 2.20 -3.22 14.84
CA GLY A 23 2.88 -4.42 15.35
C GLY A 23 2.04 -5.26 16.30
N PRO A 24 2.55 -6.41 16.78
CA PRO A 24 1.76 -7.43 17.47
C PRO A 24 1.20 -6.97 18.83
N LYS A 25 1.76 -5.93 19.43
CA LYS A 25 1.28 -5.35 20.71
C LYS A 25 0.37 -4.14 20.53
N SER A 26 0.07 -3.74 19.30
CA SER A 26 -0.73 -2.53 19.01
C SER A 26 -2.11 -2.58 19.65
N LYS A 27 -2.83 -3.72 19.57
CA LYS A 27 -4.14 -3.89 20.19
C LYS A 27 -4.09 -3.70 21.72
N ALA A 28 -3.08 -4.29 22.39
CA ALA A 28 -2.93 -4.16 23.83
C ALA A 28 -2.64 -2.71 24.24
N LEU A 29 -1.79 -2.03 23.50
CA LEU A 29 -1.51 -0.61 23.72
C LEU A 29 -2.76 0.26 23.51
N MET A 30 -3.54 0.00 22.46
CA MET A 30 -4.76 0.75 22.19
C MET A 30 -5.83 0.54 23.28
N LYS A 31 -5.94 -0.68 23.82
CA LYS A 31 -6.82 -0.96 24.96
C LYS A 31 -6.40 -0.16 26.19
N ASP A 32 -5.11 -0.02 26.44
CA ASP A 32 -4.61 0.80 27.56
C ASP A 32 -4.87 2.30 27.37
N LEU A 33 -4.78 2.78 26.12
CA LEU A 33 -5.03 4.18 25.80
C LEU A 33 -6.50 4.57 25.86
N CYS A 34 -7.39 3.69 25.41
CA CYS A 34 -8.80 4.00 25.22
C CYS A 34 -9.72 3.38 26.29
N GLY A 35 -9.25 2.37 27.04
CA GLY A 35 -10.09 1.62 27.96
C GLY A 35 -11.33 1.03 27.25
N ASP A 36 -12.46 1.13 27.91
CA ASP A 36 -13.76 0.60 27.41
C ASP A 36 -14.45 1.50 26.38
N GLN A 37 -13.79 2.59 25.92
CA GLN A 37 -14.38 3.48 24.91
C GLN A 37 -14.50 2.81 23.55
N VAL A 38 -13.64 1.82 23.25
CA VAL A 38 -13.56 1.15 21.94
C VAL A 38 -13.50 -0.35 22.13
N ASP A 39 -14.37 -1.08 21.45
CA ASP A 39 -14.32 -2.54 21.37
C ASP A 39 -13.31 -2.99 20.31
N PHE A 40 -12.04 -3.07 20.69
CA PHE A 40 -10.96 -3.51 19.81
C PHE A 40 -11.02 -5.01 19.47
N ASP A 41 -11.78 -5.81 20.20
CA ASP A 41 -11.88 -7.24 19.91
C ASP A 41 -12.84 -7.52 18.75
N ASN A 42 -13.84 -6.69 18.58
CA ASN A 42 -14.81 -6.81 17.49
C ASN A 42 -14.64 -5.75 16.39
N MET A 43 -13.64 -4.86 16.48
CA MET A 43 -13.38 -3.87 15.43
C MET A 43 -12.91 -4.56 14.15
N PRO A 44 -13.63 -4.43 13.02
CA PRO A 44 -13.19 -5.01 11.75
C PRO A 44 -12.03 -4.20 11.15
N PHE A 45 -11.29 -4.83 10.24
CA PHE A 45 -10.31 -4.10 9.42
C PHE A 45 -11.00 -2.97 8.65
N TYR A 46 -10.42 -1.78 8.66
CA TYR A 46 -11.03 -0.50 8.24
C TYR A 46 -12.25 -0.07 9.08
N GLY A 47 -12.50 -0.71 10.22
CA GLY A 47 -13.45 -0.20 11.20
C GLY A 47 -12.97 1.11 11.81
N LEU A 48 -13.94 1.95 12.20
CA LEU A 48 -13.72 3.26 12.81
C LEU A 48 -14.39 3.34 14.17
N ALA A 49 -13.77 4.04 15.10
CA ALA A 49 -14.37 4.40 16.40
C ALA A 49 -13.89 5.79 16.82
N GLU A 50 -14.72 6.48 17.60
CA GLU A 50 -14.32 7.72 18.25
C GLU A 50 -13.88 7.42 19.70
N ALA A 51 -12.82 8.07 20.15
CA ALA A 51 -12.31 7.95 21.51
C ALA A 51 -11.61 9.21 21.97
N THR A 52 -11.32 9.26 23.27
CA THR A 52 -10.52 10.30 23.90
C THR A 52 -9.16 9.74 24.32
N ILE A 53 -8.09 10.31 23.83
CA ILE A 53 -6.70 9.97 24.19
C ILE A 53 -6.01 11.22 24.73
N GLY A 54 -5.42 11.15 25.91
CA GLY A 54 -4.79 12.31 26.55
C GLY A 54 -5.77 13.49 26.77
N GLY A 55 -7.05 13.20 26.96
CA GLY A 55 -8.10 14.22 27.09
C GLY A 55 -8.54 14.86 25.78
N ARG A 56 -8.11 14.34 24.61
CA ARG A 56 -8.36 14.91 23.28
C ARG A 56 -9.16 13.96 22.40
N SER A 57 -10.11 14.51 21.64
CA SER A 57 -10.97 13.74 20.73
C SER A 57 -10.20 13.21 19.53
N CYS A 58 -10.27 11.91 19.32
CA CYS A 58 -9.62 11.20 18.23
C CYS A 58 -10.62 10.30 17.48
N VAL A 59 -10.34 10.09 16.20
CA VAL A 59 -10.91 8.97 15.44
C VAL A 59 -9.84 7.90 15.33
N ILE A 60 -10.22 6.65 15.60
CA ILE A 60 -9.32 5.49 15.53
C ILE A 60 -9.79 4.61 14.38
N SER A 61 -8.86 4.21 13.53
CA SER A 61 -9.10 3.22 12.48
C SER A 61 -8.22 2.00 12.70
N GLN A 62 -8.78 0.80 12.50
CA GLN A 62 -7.96 -0.41 12.38
C GLN A 62 -7.38 -0.50 10.99
N SER A 63 -6.32 0.22 10.76
CA SER A 63 -5.62 0.37 9.48
C SER A 63 -4.14 0.64 9.71
N GLY A 64 -3.37 0.74 8.63
CA GLY A 64 -1.95 1.09 8.70
C GLY A 64 -1.24 0.92 7.37
N PHE A 65 0.00 1.39 7.32
CA PHE A 65 0.85 1.39 6.14
C PHE A 65 2.11 0.49 6.29
N SER A 66 2.06 -0.43 7.22
CA SER A 66 3.17 -1.33 7.53
C SER A 66 2.93 -2.77 7.12
N GLY A 67 1.65 -3.10 6.94
CA GLY A 67 1.18 -4.43 6.77
C GLY A 67 1.23 -5.30 8.01
N GLU A 68 1.53 -4.76 9.13
CA GLU A 68 1.36 -5.40 10.43
C GLU A 68 -0.03 -5.11 11.00
N ALA A 69 -0.43 -5.85 12.02
CA ALA A 69 -1.60 -5.48 12.81
C ALA A 69 -1.40 -4.09 13.41
N GLY A 70 -2.41 -3.24 13.32
CA GLY A 70 -2.24 -1.88 13.82
C GLY A 70 -3.47 -1.01 13.71
N TYR A 71 -3.27 0.21 14.21
CA TYR A 71 -4.27 1.25 14.28
C TYR A 71 -3.69 2.58 13.86
N GLU A 72 -4.53 3.42 13.29
CA GLU A 72 -4.24 4.82 13.02
C GLU A 72 -5.12 5.69 13.91
N ILE A 73 -4.51 6.65 14.59
CA ILE A 73 -5.18 7.61 15.47
C ILE A 73 -5.18 8.94 14.75
N TYR A 74 -6.35 9.47 14.43
CA TYR A 74 -6.54 10.77 13.81
C TYR A 74 -6.96 11.78 14.88
N LEU A 75 -6.02 12.59 15.33
CA LEU A 75 -6.26 13.62 16.33
C LEU A 75 -6.96 14.81 15.68
N ARG A 76 -8.09 15.25 16.25
CA ARG A 76 -8.78 16.50 15.87
C ARG A 76 -8.12 17.69 16.52
N ASN A 77 -8.06 18.82 15.83
CA ASN A 77 -7.36 20.05 16.24
C ASN A 77 -5.89 19.77 16.59
N ALA A 78 -5.23 19.05 15.71
CA ALA A 78 -3.89 18.53 15.93
C ALA A 78 -2.84 19.62 16.15
N THR A 79 -2.97 20.77 15.49
CA THR A 79 -2.09 21.92 15.69
C THR A 79 -2.03 22.37 17.14
N LEU A 80 -3.11 22.19 17.92
CA LEU A 80 -3.17 22.61 19.31
C LEU A 80 -2.80 21.48 20.29
N TYR A 81 -3.04 20.22 19.92
CA TYR A 81 -3.09 19.12 20.90
C TYR A 81 -2.19 17.92 20.55
N ALA A 82 -1.37 18.02 19.51
CA ALA A 82 -0.51 16.91 19.09
C ALA A 82 0.42 16.43 20.21
N GLU A 83 0.99 17.34 20.99
CA GLU A 83 1.90 17.00 22.09
C GLU A 83 1.21 16.23 23.21
N ASP A 84 -0.02 16.61 23.59
CA ASP A 84 -0.79 15.91 24.62
C ASP A 84 -1.05 14.46 24.22
N MET A 85 -1.52 14.23 23.01
CA MET A 85 -1.78 12.89 22.48
C MET A 85 -0.50 12.08 22.33
N TRP A 86 0.55 12.67 21.78
CA TRP A 86 1.85 12.03 21.61
C TRP A 86 2.44 11.55 22.93
N ASN A 87 2.43 12.39 23.97
CA ASN A 87 2.93 12.04 25.29
C ASN A 87 2.08 10.92 25.93
N ALA A 88 0.76 10.95 25.78
CA ALA A 88 -0.12 9.87 26.25
C ALA A 88 0.21 8.53 25.59
N VAL A 89 0.46 8.53 24.26
CA VAL A 89 0.86 7.33 23.51
C VAL A 89 2.22 6.81 23.98
N LEU A 90 3.20 7.68 24.16
CA LEU A 90 4.54 7.30 24.62
C LEU A 90 4.50 6.72 26.03
N ASP A 91 3.75 7.34 26.93
CA ASP A 91 3.66 6.88 28.33
C ASP A 91 2.98 5.51 28.42
N ALA A 92 1.86 5.31 27.76
CA ALA A 92 1.21 4.01 27.71
C ALA A 92 2.08 2.96 26.97
N GLY A 93 2.87 3.41 26.01
CA GLY A 93 3.76 2.55 25.20
C GLY A 93 4.92 1.93 25.95
N LYS A 94 5.37 2.55 27.08
CA LYS A 94 6.54 2.09 27.86
C LYS A 94 6.44 0.62 28.25
N LYS A 95 5.31 0.18 28.78
CA LYS A 95 5.10 -1.21 29.21
C LYS A 95 4.97 -2.20 28.05
N HIS A 96 4.73 -1.71 26.84
CA HIS A 96 4.64 -2.53 25.61
C HIS A 96 5.95 -2.55 24.83
N ASN A 97 7.00 -1.89 25.29
CA ASN A 97 8.25 -1.66 24.58
C ASN A 97 8.01 -0.95 23.23
N LEU A 98 7.17 0.08 23.24
CA LEU A 98 6.92 0.92 22.07
C LEU A 98 8.22 1.59 21.63
N MET A 99 8.51 1.54 20.34
CA MET A 99 9.62 2.25 19.72
C MET A 99 9.09 3.28 18.73
N VAL A 100 9.60 4.49 18.79
CA VAL A 100 9.32 5.51 17.79
C VAL A 100 10.15 5.20 16.55
N ILE A 101 9.49 5.10 15.40
CA ILE A 101 10.13 4.93 14.10
C ILE A 101 9.52 5.90 13.09
N ALA A 102 10.25 6.18 12.01
CA ALA A 102 9.69 6.81 10.82
C ALA A 102 8.92 5.77 9.96
N PRO A 103 8.10 6.21 9.00
CA PRO A 103 7.51 5.31 8.02
C PRO A 103 8.57 4.40 7.39
N ALA A 104 8.36 3.08 7.51
CA ALA A 104 9.35 2.10 7.09
C ALA A 104 9.01 1.58 5.69
N HIS A 105 9.67 2.12 4.65
CA HIS A 105 9.44 1.74 3.25
C HIS A 105 9.59 0.23 3.03
N HIS A 106 10.59 -0.40 3.63
CA HIS A 106 10.79 -1.86 3.49
C HIS A 106 9.57 -2.68 3.92
N ARG A 107 8.85 -2.27 4.99
CA ARG A 107 7.66 -3.00 5.47
C ARG A 107 6.51 -2.91 4.49
N ARG A 108 6.18 -1.70 4.00
CA ARG A 108 5.12 -1.54 3.02
C ARG A 108 5.43 -2.28 1.71
N ILE A 109 6.69 -2.27 1.27
CA ILE A 109 7.11 -2.97 0.05
C ILE A 109 6.96 -4.48 0.25
N GLN A 110 7.44 -5.04 1.36
CA GLN A 110 7.22 -6.46 1.69
C GLN A 110 5.74 -6.85 1.65
N ALA A 111 4.89 -5.95 2.09
CA ALA A 111 3.45 -6.12 2.12
C ALA A 111 2.75 -5.87 0.77
N GLY A 112 3.46 -5.38 -0.23
CA GLY A 112 2.86 -4.99 -1.51
C GLY A 112 1.95 -3.76 -1.42
N ILE A 113 2.14 -2.90 -0.40
CA ILE A 113 1.36 -1.67 -0.22
C ILE A 113 1.97 -0.56 -1.07
N LEU A 114 1.14 -0.01 -1.97
CA LEU A 114 1.55 1.05 -2.89
C LEU A 114 1.63 2.40 -2.18
N SER A 115 2.56 3.23 -2.62
CA SER A 115 2.68 4.62 -2.20
C SER A 115 2.25 5.54 -3.33
N TRP A 116 1.34 6.49 -3.02
CA TRP A 116 0.96 7.52 -3.97
C TRP A 116 2.14 8.44 -4.29
N GLY A 117 2.29 8.77 -5.54
CA GLY A 117 3.40 9.58 -6.05
C GLY A 117 4.67 8.77 -6.33
N GLN A 118 4.81 7.58 -5.75
CA GLN A 118 5.95 6.70 -5.97
C GLN A 118 5.60 5.49 -6.84
N ASP A 119 4.60 4.71 -6.45
CA ASP A 119 4.19 3.51 -7.21
C ASP A 119 3.01 3.78 -8.15
N MET A 120 2.26 4.82 -7.91
CA MET A 120 1.11 5.19 -8.73
C MET A 120 0.81 6.68 -8.59
N ASP A 121 0.15 7.23 -9.60
CA ASP A 121 -0.32 8.61 -9.66
C ASP A 121 -1.64 8.70 -10.46
N GLN A 122 -2.02 9.91 -10.86
CA GLN A 122 -3.24 10.17 -11.64
C GLN A 122 -3.23 9.53 -13.04
N GLN A 123 -2.08 9.10 -13.55
CA GLN A 123 -1.95 8.49 -14.87
C GLN A 123 -2.16 6.98 -14.84
N HIS A 124 -2.21 6.39 -13.64
CA HIS A 124 -2.36 4.97 -13.44
C HIS A 124 -3.82 4.59 -13.14
N ASN A 125 -4.31 3.53 -13.77
CA ASN A 125 -5.64 2.99 -13.49
C ASN A 125 -5.58 1.82 -12.49
N PRO A 126 -6.68 1.48 -11.79
CA PRO A 126 -6.68 0.44 -10.77
C PRO A 126 -6.25 -0.94 -11.25
N PHE A 127 -6.58 -1.31 -12.49
CA PHE A 127 -6.17 -2.61 -13.04
C PHE A 127 -4.67 -2.69 -13.23
N GLN A 128 -4.07 -1.62 -13.73
CA GLN A 128 -2.63 -1.48 -13.93
C GLN A 128 -1.84 -1.57 -12.61
N CYS A 129 -2.44 -1.12 -11.52
CA CYS A 129 -1.84 -1.12 -10.18
C CYS A 129 -2.14 -2.38 -9.34
N ASN A 130 -2.67 -3.44 -9.92
CA ASN A 130 -3.14 -4.64 -9.19
C ASN A 130 -4.28 -4.36 -8.18
N LEU A 131 -4.97 -3.22 -8.28
CA LEU A 131 -6.09 -2.82 -7.43
C LEU A 131 -7.46 -3.14 -8.07
N GLY A 132 -7.49 -3.96 -9.11
CA GLY A 132 -8.71 -4.33 -9.82
C GLY A 132 -9.76 -4.99 -8.93
N TYR A 133 -9.35 -5.64 -7.86
CA TYR A 133 -10.27 -6.25 -6.87
C TYR A 133 -11.11 -5.20 -6.12
N GLN A 134 -10.67 -3.95 -6.06
CA GLN A 134 -11.42 -2.84 -5.47
C GLN A 134 -12.45 -2.24 -6.45
N VAL A 135 -12.37 -2.60 -7.73
CA VAL A 135 -13.28 -2.10 -8.77
C VAL A 135 -14.49 -3.01 -8.87
N SER A 136 -15.63 -2.54 -8.42
CA SER A 136 -16.88 -3.30 -8.41
C SER A 136 -17.61 -3.19 -9.76
N LEU A 137 -17.21 -4.01 -10.74
CA LEU A 137 -17.82 -4.04 -12.07
C LEU A 137 -18.89 -5.15 -12.24
N SER A 138 -18.89 -6.16 -11.38
CA SER A 138 -19.63 -7.40 -11.64
C SER A 138 -21.04 -7.45 -11.09
N GLY A 139 -21.43 -6.49 -10.33
CA GLY A 139 -22.72 -6.54 -9.67
C GLY A 139 -22.85 -7.64 -8.61
N LYS A 140 -21.76 -8.26 -8.18
CA LYS A 140 -21.72 -9.31 -7.16
C LYS A 140 -20.94 -8.86 -5.94
N GLY A 141 -21.48 -9.17 -4.76
CA GLY A 141 -20.85 -8.91 -3.48
C GLY A 141 -21.39 -7.68 -2.76
N GLU A 142 -20.98 -7.54 -1.52
CA GLU A 142 -21.42 -6.52 -0.57
C GLU A 142 -21.11 -5.08 -1.03
N TRP A 143 -20.05 -4.93 -1.82
CA TRP A 143 -19.57 -3.66 -2.40
C TRP A 143 -20.09 -3.39 -3.80
N ASN A 144 -21.09 -4.14 -4.25
CA ASN A 144 -21.71 -3.96 -5.55
C ASN A 144 -22.46 -2.63 -5.61
N LYS A 145 -21.77 -1.60 -6.06
CA LYS A 145 -22.38 -0.29 -6.27
C LYS A 145 -23.05 -0.25 -7.64
N LYS A 146 -24.37 -0.36 -7.67
CA LYS A 146 -25.20 0.00 -8.83
C LYS A 146 -25.17 1.50 -9.08
N ALA A 147 -24.69 2.29 -8.10
CA ALA A 147 -24.60 3.73 -8.19
C ALA A 147 -23.72 4.16 -9.35
N ASP A 148 -24.03 5.29 -9.90
CA ASP A 148 -23.18 6.00 -10.83
C ASP A 148 -22.04 6.70 -10.09
N TYR A 149 -20.83 6.70 -10.65
CA TYR A 149 -19.65 7.34 -10.07
C TYR A 149 -18.69 7.79 -11.17
N VAL A 150 -17.83 8.76 -10.84
CA VAL A 150 -16.84 9.29 -11.78
C VAL A 150 -15.87 8.18 -12.21
N GLY A 151 -15.70 8.01 -13.52
CA GLY A 151 -14.81 6.98 -14.11
C GLY A 151 -15.46 5.61 -14.36
N LYS A 152 -16.71 5.37 -13.95
CA LYS A 152 -17.39 4.08 -14.11
C LYS A 152 -17.36 3.56 -15.55
N ALA A 153 -17.75 4.39 -16.51
CA ALA A 153 -17.79 3.97 -17.93
C ALA A 153 -16.41 3.58 -18.47
N ALA A 154 -15.34 4.28 -18.04
CA ALA A 154 -13.98 3.95 -18.43
C ALA A 154 -13.52 2.60 -17.82
N LEU A 155 -13.83 2.35 -16.56
CA LEU A 155 -13.49 1.11 -15.87
C LEU A 155 -14.29 -0.09 -16.44
N GLU A 156 -15.57 0.11 -16.72
CA GLU A 156 -16.40 -0.91 -17.40
C GLU A 156 -15.85 -1.29 -18.76
N LYS A 157 -15.45 -0.28 -19.57
CA LYS A 157 -14.80 -0.51 -20.86
C LYS A 157 -13.49 -1.29 -20.73
N MET A 158 -12.60 -0.89 -19.80
CA MET A 158 -11.35 -1.61 -19.54
C MET A 158 -11.60 -3.05 -19.11
N GLY A 159 -12.54 -3.26 -18.19
CA GLY A 159 -12.92 -4.60 -17.74
C GLY A 159 -13.48 -5.48 -18.86
N ALA A 160 -14.26 -4.91 -19.78
CA ALA A 160 -14.76 -5.61 -20.97
C ALA A 160 -13.62 -5.95 -21.95
N ASP A 161 -12.71 -5.00 -22.19
CA ASP A 161 -11.55 -5.22 -23.06
C ASP A 161 -10.66 -6.34 -22.51
N LEU A 162 -10.35 -6.35 -21.20
CA LEU A 162 -9.60 -7.42 -20.55
C LEU A 162 -10.27 -8.80 -20.69
N LYS A 163 -11.59 -8.90 -20.48
CA LYS A 163 -12.35 -10.14 -20.67
C LYS A 163 -12.34 -10.63 -22.12
N ALA A 164 -12.23 -9.70 -23.07
CA ALA A 164 -12.11 -10.00 -24.50
C ALA A 164 -10.66 -10.30 -24.94
N GLY A 165 -9.70 -10.38 -24.00
CA GLY A 165 -8.28 -10.60 -24.29
C GLY A 165 -7.58 -9.41 -24.93
N LYS A 166 -8.16 -8.21 -24.85
CA LYS A 166 -7.51 -6.97 -25.30
C LYS A 166 -6.69 -6.37 -24.18
N ILE A 167 -5.56 -5.75 -24.53
CA ILE A 167 -4.66 -5.08 -23.60
C ILE A 167 -4.97 -3.57 -23.60
N PRO A 168 -5.64 -3.04 -22.55
CA PRO A 168 -6.08 -1.64 -22.54
C PRO A 168 -5.01 -0.64 -22.14
N TYR A 169 -3.82 -1.09 -21.67
CA TYR A 169 -2.69 -0.26 -21.25
C TYR A 169 -1.37 -0.99 -21.47
N LYS A 170 -0.25 -0.26 -21.49
CA LYS A 170 1.06 -0.79 -21.90
C LYS A 170 1.83 -1.50 -20.80
N LEU A 171 1.78 -0.98 -19.57
CA LEU A 171 2.62 -1.42 -18.45
C LEU A 171 1.75 -1.92 -17.29
N GLN A 172 2.19 -2.98 -16.65
CA GLN A 172 1.56 -3.61 -15.49
C GLN A 172 2.50 -3.54 -14.28
N LEU A 173 1.98 -3.16 -13.13
CA LEU A 173 2.69 -3.27 -11.86
C LEU A 173 2.97 -4.74 -11.53
N VAL A 174 4.21 -5.02 -11.14
CA VAL A 174 4.66 -6.35 -10.75
C VAL A 174 5.54 -6.28 -9.52
N GLY A 175 5.64 -7.41 -8.80
CA GLY A 175 6.72 -7.66 -7.84
C GLY A 175 7.91 -8.29 -8.54
N MET A 176 9.10 -7.99 -8.08
CA MET A 176 10.34 -8.60 -8.57
C MET A 176 11.27 -8.98 -7.42
N GLU A 177 12.00 -10.08 -7.57
CA GLU A 177 13.23 -10.33 -6.83
C GLU A 177 14.42 -9.93 -7.70
N LEU A 178 15.37 -9.19 -7.09
CA LEU A 178 16.52 -8.62 -7.78
C LEU A 178 17.80 -9.20 -7.23
N GLY A 179 18.77 -9.44 -8.13
CA GLY A 179 20.14 -9.72 -7.74
C GLY A 179 20.88 -8.50 -7.20
N GLY A 180 22.20 -8.64 -7.07
CA GLY A 180 23.09 -7.56 -6.64
C GLY A 180 23.29 -7.49 -5.12
N LYS A 181 23.93 -6.42 -4.67
CA LYS A 181 24.18 -6.16 -3.24
C LYS A 181 22.88 -5.79 -2.54
N PRO A 182 22.76 -6.03 -1.20
CA PRO A 182 21.62 -5.58 -0.43
C PRO A 182 21.35 -4.10 -0.61
N ILE A 183 20.08 -3.76 -0.86
CA ILE A 183 19.58 -2.38 -0.94
C ILE A 183 19.01 -2.04 0.44
N ASP A 184 19.83 -1.48 1.30
CA ASP A 184 19.55 -1.18 2.70
C ASP A 184 19.60 0.33 3.02
N ASP A 185 19.73 1.15 2.00
CA ASP A 185 19.74 2.61 2.07
C ASP A 185 18.72 3.18 1.07
N TYR A 186 18.41 4.48 1.21
CA TYR A 186 17.56 5.16 0.26
C TYR A 186 18.14 5.03 -1.15
N ALA A 187 17.30 4.54 -2.06
CA ALA A 187 17.64 4.40 -3.46
C ALA A 187 16.80 5.38 -4.30
N PRO A 188 17.40 6.02 -5.31
CA PRO A 188 16.64 6.85 -6.25
C PRO A 188 15.50 6.05 -6.88
N ASP A 189 14.39 6.73 -7.16
CA ASP A 189 13.25 6.14 -7.84
C ASP A 189 13.54 5.92 -9.33
N PHE A 190 12.69 5.08 -9.96
CA PHE A 190 12.66 4.90 -11.43
C PHE A 190 13.90 4.25 -12.04
N TRP A 191 14.34 3.13 -11.48
CA TRP A 191 15.38 2.32 -12.09
C TRP A 191 14.89 1.65 -13.37
N LEU A 192 15.71 1.68 -14.40
CA LEU A 192 15.34 1.15 -15.71
C LEU A 192 15.30 -0.38 -15.73
N VAL A 193 14.29 -0.92 -16.39
CA VAL A 193 14.10 -2.36 -16.60
C VAL A 193 14.23 -2.66 -18.09
N SER A 194 15.16 -3.53 -18.46
CA SER A 194 15.37 -4.01 -19.84
C SER A 194 15.01 -5.48 -19.97
N PRO A 195 14.72 -5.98 -21.19
CA PRO A 195 14.54 -7.41 -21.43
C PRO A 195 15.75 -8.23 -20.94
N GLU A 196 15.56 -9.51 -20.62
CA GLU A 196 16.64 -10.44 -20.22
C GLU A 196 17.77 -10.48 -21.27
N SER A 197 17.43 -10.40 -22.54
CA SER A 197 18.37 -10.34 -23.66
C SER A 197 19.15 -9.04 -23.79
N GLY A 198 18.83 -8.05 -22.96
CA GLY A 198 19.35 -6.67 -23.10
C GLY A 198 18.53 -5.86 -24.11
N GLY A 199 19.02 -4.66 -24.39
CA GLY A 199 18.36 -3.69 -25.28
C GLY A 199 17.76 -2.50 -24.54
N ASP A 200 16.90 -1.75 -25.24
CA ASP A 200 16.28 -0.55 -24.69
C ASP A 200 15.39 -0.83 -23.48
N PRO A 201 15.32 0.07 -22.52
CA PRO A 201 14.43 -0.07 -21.37
C PRO A 201 12.96 -0.20 -21.80
N VAL A 202 12.27 -1.15 -21.16
CA VAL A 202 10.85 -1.44 -21.40
C VAL A 202 9.97 -1.15 -20.20
N GLY A 203 10.58 -0.83 -19.05
CA GLY A 203 9.88 -0.57 -17.80
C GLY A 203 10.78 0.12 -16.78
N PHE A 204 10.30 0.21 -15.54
CA PHE A 204 11.01 0.86 -14.45
C PHE A 204 10.60 0.30 -13.09
N ILE A 205 11.51 0.40 -12.11
CA ILE A 205 11.28 0.07 -10.70
C ILE A 205 10.84 1.35 -9.99
N THR A 206 9.88 1.21 -9.08
CA THR A 206 9.36 2.32 -8.25
C THR A 206 9.77 2.21 -6.79
N SER A 207 9.87 0.99 -6.25
CA SER A 207 10.05 0.77 -4.82
C SER A 207 10.93 -0.44 -4.56
N PRO A 208 12.25 -0.29 -4.57
CA PRO A 208 13.20 -1.37 -4.25
C PRO A 208 13.57 -1.37 -2.78
N TRP A 209 13.84 -2.55 -2.21
CA TRP A 209 14.39 -2.71 -0.87
C TRP A 209 14.98 -4.09 -0.63
N TRP A 210 15.82 -4.23 0.41
CA TRP A 210 16.31 -5.52 0.90
C TRP A 210 15.26 -6.23 1.76
N HIS A 211 15.01 -7.51 1.47
CA HIS A 211 14.15 -8.36 2.30
C HIS A 211 15.01 -9.22 3.23
N PRO A 212 15.06 -8.94 4.55
CA PRO A 212 16.01 -9.58 5.46
C PRO A 212 15.77 -11.07 5.67
N GLU A 213 14.51 -11.50 5.64
CA GLU A 213 14.14 -12.91 5.83
C GLU A 213 14.44 -13.74 4.57
N LYS A 214 14.10 -13.23 3.39
CA LYS A 214 14.40 -13.88 2.10
C LYS A 214 15.85 -13.74 1.69
N LYS A 215 16.59 -12.82 2.28
CA LYS A 215 17.99 -12.48 1.94
C LYS A 215 18.15 -12.14 0.44
N THR A 216 17.22 -11.42 -0.10
CA THR A 216 17.21 -10.95 -1.49
C THR A 216 16.67 -9.52 -1.56
N ASN A 217 17.01 -8.80 -2.62
CA ASN A 217 16.35 -7.55 -2.92
C ASN A 217 14.96 -7.83 -3.50
N ILE A 218 13.98 -7.06 -3.08
CA ILE A 218 12.62 -7.07 -3.62
C ILE A 218 12.31 -5.70 -4.20
N ALA A 219 11.41 -5.66 -5.19
CA ALA A 219 11.00 -4.39 -5.76
C ALA A 219 9.57 -4.45 -6.30
N MET A 220 8.88 -3.32 -6.26
CA MET A 220 7.72 -3.08 -7.11
C MET A 220 8.14 -2.24 -8.32
N GLY A 221 7.51 -2.46 -9.45
CA GLY A 221 7.83 -1.74 -10.67
C GLY A 221 6.88 -2.08 -11.81
N TYR A 222 7.06 -1.43 -12.94
CA TYR A 222 6.22 -1.58 -14.12
C TYR A 222 6.98 -2.23 -15.26
N VAL A 223 6.36 -3.25 -15.87
CA VAL A 223 6.87 -3.95 -17.05
C VAL A 223 5.78 -4.07 -18.11
N PRO A 224 6.11 -4.41 -19.36
CA PRO A 224 5.11 -4.62 -20.42
C PRO A 224 4.04 -5.62 -19.98
N PHE A 225 2.78 -5.23 -20.13
CA PHE A 225 1.65 -6.10 -19.85
C PHE A 225 1.42 -7.08 -21.01
N ASP A 226 1.52 -8.36 -20.74
CA ASP A 226 1.37 -9.44 -21.72
C ASP A 226 -0.03 -10.05 -21.78
N GLY A 227 -1.00 -9.47 -21.03
CA GLY A 227 -2.38 -9.99 -20.95
C GLY A 227 -2.59 -11.06 -19.89
N THR A 228 -1.58 -11.37 -19.06
CA THR A 228 -1.73 -12.37 -17.98
C THR A 228 -2.75 -11.92 -16.93
N LEU A 229 -3.69 -12.80 -16.59
CA LEU A 229 -4.70 -12.58 -15.56
C LEU A 229 -4.51 -13.57 -14.41
N ASN A 230 -4.89 -13.17 -13.21
CA ASN A 230 -4.97 -14.08 -12.06
C ASN A 230 -6.25 -14.94 -12.12
N THR A 231 -6.42 -15.85 -11.17
CA THR A 231 -7.57 -16.77 -11.09
C THR A 231 -8.93 -16.06 -10.97
N ASN A 232 -8.94 -14.81 -10.52
CA ASN A 232 -10.13 -13.98 -10.40
C ASN A 232 -10.37 -13.10 -11.64
N GLY A 233 -9.54 -13.25 -12.69
CA GLY A 233 -9.64 -12.49 -13.93
C GLY A 233 -9.09 -11.06 -13.87
N PHE A 234 -8.29 -10.72 -12.84
CA PHE A 234 -7.61 -9.43 -12.77
C PHE A 234 -6.20 -9.49 -13.36
N PRO A 235 -5.75 -8.39 -13.99
CA PRO A 235 -4.38 -8.29 -14.51
C PRO A 235 -3.33 -8.54 -13.44
N LYS A 236 -2.28 -9.22 -13.83
CA LYS A 236 -1.07 -9.39 -13.02
C LYS A 236 0.15 -9.59 -13.92
N GLY A 237 1.34 -9.42 -13.36
CA GLY A 237 2.56 -9.81 -14.03
C GLY A 237 2.69 -11.33 -14.17
N LYS A 238 3.31 -11.78 -15.24
CA LYS A 238 3.62 -13.20 -15.46
C LYS A 238 4.80 -13.60 -14.60
N VAL A 239 4.52 -14.35 -13.52
CA VAL A 239 5.55 -14.87 -12.60
C VAL A 239 6.57 -15.70 -13.36
N GLY A 240 7.86 -15.53 -13.01
CA GLY A 240 8.99 -16.18 -13.64
C GLY A 240 9.53 -15.47 -14.87
N THR A 241 8.89 -14.39 -15.36
CA THR A 241 9.46 -13.58 -16.44
C THR A 241 10.72 -12.88 -15.92
N LYS A 242 11.79 -12.93 -16.74
CA LYS A 242 13.09 -12.40 -16.39
C LYS A 242 13.38 -11.10 -17.09
N TYR A 243 14.09 -10.23 -16.38
CA TYR A 243 14.53 -8.92 -16.83
C TYR A 243 15.94 -8.60 -16.34
N LYS A 244 16.48 -7.50 -16.83
CA LYS A 244 17.66 -6.83 -16.28
C LYS A 244 17.22 -5.51 -15.66
N VAL A 245 17.66 -5.25 -14.43
CA VAL A 245 17.38 -3.98 -13.74
C VAL A 245 18.69 -3.21 -13.63
N HIS A 246 18.68 -1.98 -14.13
CA HIS A 246 19.83 -1.08 -14.09
C HIS A 246 19.79 -0.29 -12.79
N LEU A 247 20.55 -0.72 -11.81
CA LEU A 247 20.69 0.01 -10.55
C LEU A 247 21.45 1.31 -10.82
N PRO A 248 20.94 2.48 -10.40
CA PRO A 248 21.71 3.71 -10.50
C PRO A 248 22.95 3.63 -9.62
N GLU A 249 24.02 4.27 -10.05
CA GLU A 249 25.16 4.51 -9.17
C GLU A 249 24.71 5.43 -8.03
N LYS A 250 25.24 5.21 -6.83
CA LYS A 250 24.86 5.99 -5.65
C LYS A 250 25.00 7.49 -5.92
N TYR A 251 23.90 8.24 -5.78
CA TYR A 251 23.79 9.69 -6.05
C TYR A 251 24.10 10.10 -7.49
N SER A 252 23.90 9.23 -8.46
CA SER A 252 24.13 9.48 -9.88
C SER A 252 22.91 9.14 -10.71
N ASP A 253 22.66 9.91 -11.79
CA ASP A 253 21.68 9.60 -12.82
C ASP A 253 22.19 8.56 -13.83
N THR A 254 23.41 8.06 -13.63
CA THR A 254 24.04 7.08 -14.52
C THR A 254 23.48 5.69 -14.24
N ALA A 255 23.03 5.02 -15.27
CA ALA A 255 22.65 3.62 -15.19
C ALA A 255 23.87 2.76 -14.80
N GLY A 256 23.77 2.12 -13.63
CA GLY A 256 24.82 1.21 -13.15
C GLY A 256 24.80 -0.16 -13.83
N THR A 257 25.61 -1.06 -13.35
CA THR A 257 25.67 -2.46 -13.86
C THR A 257 24.30 -3.14 -13.68
N PRO A 258 23.73 -3.71 -14.76
CA PRO A 258 22.46 -4.39 -14.66
C PRO A 258 22.56 -5.65 -13.81
N VAL A 259 21.54 -5.88 -12.99
CA VAL A 259 21.36 -7.12 -12.21
C VAL A 259 20.21 -7.94 -12.76
N ASP A 260 20.24 -9.24 -12.49
CA ASP A 260 19.15 -10.12 -12.85
C ASP A 260 17.92 -9.80 -12.01
N ALA A 261 16.75 -9.88 -12.63
CA ALA A 261 15.46 -9.70 -11.99
C ALA A 261 14.47 -10.76 -12.46
N VAL A 262 13.62 -11.22 -11.56
CA VAL A 262 12.56 -12.16 -11.88
C VAL A 262 11.24 -11.68 -11.31
N VAL A 263 10.17 -11.70 -12.10
CA VAL A 263 8.82 -11.36 -11.64
C VAL A 263 8.32 -12.40 -10.65
N VAL A 264 7.82 -11.94 -9.51
CA VAL A 264 7.23 -12.75 -8.45
C VAL A 264 5.86 -12.21 -8.05
N ASP A 265 5.07 -13.00 -7.34
CA ASP A 265 3.82 -12.52 -6.77
C ASP A 265 4.07 -11.54 -5.62
N ILE A 266 3.15 -10.60 -5.44
CA ILE A 266 3.04 -9.72 -4.27
C ILE A 266 1.77 -10.06 -3.49
N PRO A 267 1.82 -9.99 -2.15
CA PRO A 267 2.90 -9.52 -1.28
C PRO A 267 4.12 -10.47 -1.27
N PHE A 268 5.29 -9.93 -0.97
CA PHE A 268 6.54 -10.71 -0.89
C PHE A 268 6.65 -11.57 0.37
N LYS A 269 5.83 -11.33 1.39
CA LYS A 269 5.78 -12.04 2.65
C LYS A 269 4.51 -12.89 2.71
N GLU A 270 4.65 -14.22 2.59
CA GLU A 270 3.51 -15.16 2.56
C GLU A 270 2.68 -15.15 3.86
N SER A 271 3.33 -15.04 5.02
CA SER A 271 2.66 -15.04 6.34
C SER A 271 1.87 -13.76 6.63
N PHE A 272 2.04 -12.73 5.84
CA PHE A 272 1.51 -11.41 6.06
C PHE A 272 -0.03 -11.38 6.07
N ASN A 273 -0.64 -11.95 5.03
CA ASN A 273 -2.10 -11.99 4.90
C ASN A 273 -2.78 -12.87 5.96
N ALA A 274 -2.11 -13.94 6.40
CA ALA A 274 -2.62 -14.83 7.45
C ALA A 274 -2.64 -14.12 8.81
N ASN A 275 -1.53 -13.48 9.19
CA ASN A 275 -1.43 -12.77 10.48
C ASN A 275 -2.37 -11.58 10.58
N THR A 276 -2.56 -10.83 9.50
CA THR A 276 -3.50 -9.70 9.48
C THR A 276 -4.95 -10.16 9.61
N ARG A 277 -5.30 -11.30 8.97
CA ARG A 277 -6.66 -11.86 9.05
C ARG A 277 -6.94 -12.54 10.40
N GLU A 278 -5.96 -13.18 11.02
CA GLU A 278 -6.11 -13.83 12.32
C GLU A 278 -6.27 -12.81 13.45
N VAL A 279 -5.54 -11.70 13.39
CA VAL A 279 -5.68 -10.59 14.37
C VAL A 279 -7.06 -9.93 14.28
N VAL A 280 -7.68 -9.90 13.10
CA VAL A 280 -9.04 -9.38 12.90
C VAL A 280 -10.10 -10.36 13.42
N LYS A 281 -9.76 -11.65 13.55
CA LYS A 281 -10.68 -12.70 14.03
C LYS A 281 -10.52 -13.05 15.50
N GLY A 282 -9.44 -12.57 16.14
CA GLY A 282 -9.12 -12.93 17.53
C GLY A 282 -9.57 -11.92 18.55
#